data_f5a56dc1f2f3e47996a878ee527c677e
#
_entry.id   f5a56dc1f2f3e47996a878ee527c677e
#
_cell.length_a   1.000
_cell.length_b   1.000
_cell.length_c   1.000
_cell.angle_alpha   90.00
_cell.angle_beta   90.00
_cell.angle_gamma   90.00
#
_symmetry.space_group_name_H-M   'P 1'
#
loop_
_entity.id
_entity.type
_entity.pdbx_description
1 polymer ?
#
loop_
_entity_poly.entity_id
_entity_poly.type
_entity_poly.pdbx_seq_one_letter_code
_entity_poly.pdbx_strand_id
1 'polypeptide(L)'
;MKQPVGIGVVGAGAIGIRGALMHLSLPDVQDRVRLAAVCDPAPGRAEAAAQKYGVAAHYTTYEGLLADPGVDAVTICSPIGLHYAQGLAAIQAGKHIHFNKTMTITAAEADDLIRRAAEKGICMVASPGMMLHPHNRRIRKLVLEGTLGRLAWAVTGTAGVGDYHMEEEFRTGQDVLTDVNPSWYFQKPGGGPQYDVTVYCLHNLTGILGPARRVTALSGMVIPERDYHGQKIICDMDDTTLMLLDFGDSFFAYVYGAVAGRVTQGFQPNIYGTLGAVVGTRFGEQELKLPDDHQPHVTGPHAGMLESHVFEDMMQLADWIREGKPSVANAEHARHVIDIVEAGYRAAATGQTQTLRTSFEPLPIEAL
;
A
#
# COMPACT_ATOMS: atom_id res chain seq x y z
N MET A 1 -28.27 -13.36 -9.16
CA MET A 1 -27.16 -12.68 -8.44
C MET A 1 -25.88 -13.00 -9.18
N LYS A 2 -24.93 -12.06 -9.29
CA LYS A 2 -23.61 -12.33 -9.87
C LYS A 2 -22.84 -13.25 -8.92
N GLN A 3 -22.05 -14.16 -9.47
CA GLN A 3 -21.24 -15.09 -8.67
C GLN A 3 -20.19 -14.34 -7.83
N PRO A 4 -19.87 -14.81 -6.62
CA PRO A 4 -18.75 -14.26 -5.84
C PRO A 4 -17.42 -14.40 -6.59
N VAL A 5 -16.57 -13.40 -6.49
CA VAL A 5 -15.21 -13.42 -7.09
C VAL A 5 -14.32 -14.37 -6.29
N GLY A 6 -13.74 -15.36 -6.95
CA GLY A 6 -12.77 -16.27 -6.36
C GLY A 6 -11.41 -15.58 -6.19
N ILE A 7 -11.00 -15.32 -4.95
CA ILE A 7 -9.71 -14.69 -4.64
C ILE A 7 -8.68 -15.73 -4.22
N GLY A 8 -7.53 -15.72 -4.88
CA GLY A 8 -6.33 -16.43 -4.51
C GLY A 8 -5.38 -15.53 -3.71
N VAL A 9 -4.95 -15.96 -2.52
CA VAL A 9 -4.00 -15.21 -1.69
C VAL A 9 -2.57 -15.69 -1.97
N VAL A 10 -1.70 -14.77 -2.40
CA VAL A 10 -0.30 -15.02 -2.74
C VAL A 10 0.60 -14.53 -1.61
N GLY A 11 1.15 -15.46 -0.84
CA GLY A 11 1.90 -15.20 0.38
C GLY A 11 1.01 -15.32 1.64
N ALA A 12 1.26 -16.34 2.45
CA ALA A 12 0.63 -16.55 3.76
C ALA A 12 1.53 -16.06 4.91
N GLY A 13 2.28 -14.98 4.66
CA GLY A 13 3.04 -14.25 5.68
C GLY A 13 2.14 -13.29 6.49
N ALA A 14 2.78 -12.39 7.26
CA ALA A 14 2.07 -11.48 8.17
C ALA A 14 0.91 -10.71 7.50
N ILE A 15 1.14 -10.11 6.34
CA ILE A 15 0.12 -9.34 5.61
C ILE A 15 -0.92 -10.24 4.95
N GLY A 16 -0.52 -11.35 4.33
CA GLY A 16 -1.46 -12.30 3.75
C GLY A 16 -2.45 -12.85 4.77
N ILE A 17 -1.97 -13.07 6.00
CA ILE A 17 -2.84 -13.51 7.11
C ILE A 17 -3.73 -12.36 7.57
N ARG A 18 -3.15 -11.24 8.04
CA ARG A 18 -3.88 -10.15 8.70
C ARG A 18 -4.78 -9.38 7.76
N GLY A 19 -4.29 -9.08 6.56
CA GLY A 19 -4.99 -8.23 5.59
C GLY A 19 -5.91 -9.00 4.65
N ALA A 20 -5.65 -10.28 4.38
CA ALA A 20 -6.45 -11.04 3.44
C ALA A 20 -7.18 -12.24 4.08
N LEU A 21 -6.47 -13.25 4.56
CA LEU A 21 -7.08 -14.51 5.00
C LEU A 21 -8.08 -14.31 6.15
N MET A 22 -7.72 -13.51 7.17
CA MET A 22 -8.61 -13.24 8.30
C MET A 22 -9.91 -12.56 7.88
N HIS A 23 -9.85 -11.59 6.98
CA HIS A 23 -11.02 -10.87 6.50
C HIS A 23 -11.88 -11.71 5.55
N LEU A 24 -11.25 -12.35 4.56
CA LEU A 24 -11.95 -13.09 3.51
C LEU A 24 -12.57 -14.40 4.00
N SER A 25 -12.15 -14.92 5.17
CA SER A 25 -12.74 -16.11 5.77
C SER A 25 -14.07 -15.83 6.50
N LEU A 26 -14.42 -14.57 6.72
CA LEU A 26 -15.68 -14.22 7.42
C LEU A 26 -16.91 -14.46 6.54
N PRO A 27 -18.05 -14.85 7.15
CA PRO A 27 -19.24 -15.20 6.38
C PRO A 27 -19.94 -14.00 5.72
N ASP A 28 -19.76 -12.80 6.24
CA ASP A 28 -20.43 -11.58 5.77
C ASP A 28 -19.92 -11.05 4.42
N VAL A 29 -18.81 -11.58 3.90
CA VAL A 29 -18.25 -11.23 2.57
C VAL A 29 -18.54 -12.27 1.49
N GLN A 30 -19.09 -13.43 1.84
CA GLN A 30 -19.20 -14.60 0.94
C GLN A 30 -20.19 -14.41 -0.23
N ASP A 31 -21.04 -13.42 -0.17
CA ASP A 31 -21.92 -13.04 -1.27
C ASP A 31 -21.19 -12.24 -2.37
N ARG A 32 -20.04 -11.65 -2.06
CA ARG A 32 -19.24 -10.82 -2.97
C ARG A 32 -17.94 -11.48 -3.39
N VAL A 33 -17.24 -12.08 -2.45
CA VAL A 33 -15.92 -12.72 -2.66
C VAL A 33 -15.91 -14.12 -2.04
N ARG A 34 -15.09 -14.98 -2.60
CA ARG A 34 -14.86 -16.33 -2.10
C ARG A 34 -13.36 -16.54 -1.97
N LEU A 35 -12.91 -16.95 -0.81
CA LEU A 35 -11.53 -17.34 -0.57
C LEU A 35 -11.27 -18.69 -1.29
N ALA A 36 -10.71 -18.61 -2.51
CA ALA A 36 -10.59 -19.75 -3.41
C ALA A 36 -9.35 -20.58 -3.13
N ALA A 37 -8.20 -19.95 -2.99
CA ALA A 37 -6.92 -20.62 -2.82
C ALA A 37 -5.94 -19.77 -2.02
N VAL A 38 -4.93 -20.42 -1.45
CA VAL A 38 -3.76 -19.77 -0.84
C VAL A 38 -2.48 -20.40 -1.38
N CYS A 39 -1.45 -19.58 -1.62
CA CYS A 39 -0.13 -20.02 -2.08
C CYS A 39 0.97 -19.44 -1.18
N ASP A 40 1.89 -20.30 -0.75
CA ASP A 40 3.13 -19.87 -0.09
C ASP A 40 4.23 -20.92 -0.34
N PRO A 41 5.46 -20.53 -0.72
CA PRO A 41 6.53 -21.46 -1.03
C PRO A 41 7.16 -22.12 0.22
N ALA A 42 6.94 -21.55 1.41
CA ALA A 42 7.46 -22.15 2.64
C ALA A 42 6.75 -23.49 2.93
N PRO A 43 7.50 -24.57 3.20
CA PRO A 43 6.93 -25.90 3.43
C PRO A 43 5.86 -25.89 4.52
N GLY A 44 4.67 -26.40 4.21
CA GLY A 44 3.54 -26.52 5.15
C GLY A 44 2.78 -25.22 5.43
N ARG A 45 3.28 -24.04 5.05
CA ARG A 45 2.63 -22.76 5.39
C ARG A 45 1.30 -22.57 4.67
N ALA A 46 1.24 -22.83 3.36
CA ALA A 46 0.00 -22.74 2.59
C ALA A 46 -1.05 -23.74 3.11
N GLU A 47 -0.66 -24.96 3.44
CA GLU A 47 -1.54 -25.97 4.02
C GLU A 47 -2.08 -25.56 5.39
N ALA A 48 -1.21 -25.10 6.30
CA ALA A 48 -1.61 -24.63 7.61
C ALA A 48 -2.56 -23.42 7.53
N ALA A 49 -2.30 -22.48 6.60
CA ALA A 49 -3.18 -21.36 6.34
C ALA A 49 -4.55 -21.82 5.80
N ALA A 50 -4.56 -22.77 4.86
CA ALA A 50 -5.79 -23.33 4.31
C ALA A 50 -6.64 -24.00 5.40
N GLN A 51 -6.04 -24.81 6.26
CA GLN A 51 -6.72 -25.46 7.37
C GLN A 51 -7.30 -24.44 8.36
N LYS A 52 -6.50 -23.43 8.74
CA LYS A 52 -6.90 -22.43 9.74
C LYS A 52 -8.05 -21.53 9.27
N TYR A 53 -8.06 -21.14 7.99
CA TYR A 53 -9.01 -20.19 7.44
C TYR A 53 -10.08 -20.81 6.52
N GLY A 54 -10.14 -22.13 6.45
CA GLY A 54 -11.16 -22.84 5.68
C GLY A 54 -11.03 -22.68 4.17
N VAL A 55 -9.79 -22.55 3.65
CA VAL A 55 -9.54 -22.42 2.21
C VAL A 55 -9.57 -23.79 1.55
N ALA A 56 -10.32 -23.93 0.44
CA ALA A 56 -10.50 -25.21 -0.23
C ALA A 56 -9.24 -25.74 -0.92
N ALA A 57 -8.40 -24.84 -1.45
CA ALA A 57 -7.20 -25.20 -2.20
C ALA A 57 -5.95 -24.49 -1.67
N HIS A 58 -4.82 -25.19 -1.64
CA HIS A 58 -3.53 -24.62 -1.28
C HIS A 58 -2.44 -25.08 -2.24
N TYR A 59 -1.46 -24.22 -2.47
CA TYR A 59 -0.39 -24.44 -3.42
C TYR A 59 0.96 -24.01 -2.83
N THR A 60 2.02 -24.73 -3.18
CA THR A 60 3.40 -24.33 -2.86
C THR A 60 4.04 -23.51 -3.97
N THR A 61 3.39 -23.44 -5.14
CA THR A 61 3.86 -22.67 -6.31
C THR A 61 2.80 -21.69 -6.78
N TYR A 62 3.23 -20.54 -7.25
CA TYR A 62 2.33 -19.51 -7.77
C TYR A 62 1.62 -19.96 -9.05
N GLU A 63 2.32 -20.70 -9.90
CA GLU A 63 1.77 -21.28 -11.13
C GLU A 63 0.60 -22.22 -10.83
N GLY A 64 0.71 -23.01 -9.77
CA GLY A 64 -0.36 -23.88 -9.31
C GLY A 64 -1.62 -23.11 -8.93
N LEU A 65 -1.47 -22.01 -8.19
CA LEU A 65 -2.59 -21.14 -7.84
C LEU A 65 -3.20 -20.46 -9.07
N LEU A 66 -2.37 -19.98 -10.01
CA LEU A 66 -2.84 -19.34 -11.25
C LEU A 66 -3.60 -20.29 -12.16
N ALA A 67 -3.26 -21.58 -12.15
CA ALA A 67 -3.93 -22.62 -12.95
C ALA A 67 -5.29 -23.04 -12.34
N ASP A 68 -5.59 -22.67 -11.11
CA ASP A 68 -6.86 -23.02 -10.45
C ASP A 68 -8.03 -22.29 -11.15
N PRO A 69 -9.01 -23.02 -11.70
CA PRO A 69 -10.17 -22.41 -12.34
C PRO A 69 -11.11 -21.72 -11.35
N GLY A 70 -10.99 -22.01 -10.06
CA GLY A 70 -11.74 -21.33 -9.00
C GLY A 70 -11.20 -19.95 -8.63
N VAL A 71 -10.01 -19.58 -9.10
CA VAL A 71 -9.38 -18.28 -8.87
C VAL A 71 -9.70 -17.34 -10.02
N ASP A 72 -10.42 -16.25 -9.74
CA ASP A 72 -10.73 -15.18 -10.69
C ASP A 72 -9.75 -14.00 -10.54
N ALA A 73 -9.31 -13.74 -9.32
CA ALA A 73 -8.42 -12.66 -8.95
C ALA A 73 -7.37 -13.11 -7.93
N VAL A 74 -6.22 -12.44 -7.92
CA VAL A 74 -5.18 -12.67 -6.93
C VAL A 74 -4.95 -11.42 -6.07
N THR A 75 -4.69 -11.63 -4.78
CA THR A 75 -4.12 -10.61 -3.90
C THR A 75 -2.66 -10.95 -3.63
N ILE A 76 -1.75 -10.07 -4.06
CA ILE A 76 -0.30 -10.29 -3.96
C ILE A 76 0.19 -9.69 -2.65
N CYS A 77 0.54 -10.54 -1.70
CA CYS A 77 1.00 -10.22 -0.33
C CYS A 77 2.43 -10.74 -0.06
N SER A 78 3.17 -11.01 -1.11
CA SER A 78 4.58 -11.44 -1.06
C SER A 78 5.53 -10.26 -0.81
N PRO A 79 6.85 -10.48 -0.64
CA PRO A 79 7.83 -9.41 -0.65
C PRO A 79 7.80 -8.57 -1.93
N ILE A 80 7.91 -7.24 -1.78
CA ILE A 80 7.73 -6.25 -2.86
C ILE A 80 8.58 -6.56 -4.09
N GLY A 81 9.80 -7.08 -3.91
CA GLY A 81 10.69 -7.46 -5.00
C GLY A 81 10.14 -8.52 -5.97
N LEU A 82 9.07 -9.23 -5.59
CA LEU A 82 8.43 -10.26 -6.41
C LEU A 82 7.19 -9.74 -7.15
N HIS A 83 6.65 -8.58 -6.77
CA HIS A 83 5.35 -8.11 -7.23
C HIS A 83 5.27 -7.94 -8.76
N TYR A 84 6.32 -7.37 -9.38
CA TYR A 84 6.32 -7.20 -10.85
C TYR A 84 6.22 -8.52 -11.60
N ALA A 85 7.05 -9.50 -11.25
CA ALA A 85 7.05 -10.82 -11.91
C ALA A 85 5.71 -11.55 -11.66
N GLN A 86 5.18 -11.47 -10.45
CA GLN A 86 3.89 -12.08 -10.10
C GLN A 86 2.73 -11.39 -10.81
N GLY A 87 2.76 -10.06 -10.92
CA GLY A 87 1.78 -9.31 -11.70
C GLY A 87 1.76 -9.70 -13.17
N LEU A 88 2.94 -9.82 -13.79
CA LEU A 88 3.05 -10.28 -15.18
C LEU A 88 2.45 -11.68 -15.36
N ALA A 89 2.76 -12.63 -14.47
CA ALA A 89 2.23 -13.99 -14.55
C ALA A 89 0.70 -14.00 -14.36
N ALA A 90 0.15 -13.21 -13.44
CA ALA A 90 -1.29 -13.07 -13.26
C ALA A 90 -1.98 -12.52 -14.52
N ILE A 91 -1.43 -11.46 -15.13
CA ILE A 91 -1.94 -10.89 -16.38
C ILE A 91 -1.90 -11.93 -17.51
N GLN A 92 -0.82 -12.71 -17.62
CA GLN A 92 -0.70 -13.78 -18.62
C GLN A 92 -1.75 -14.86 -18.42
N ALA A 93 -2.03 -15.23 -17.18
CA ALA A 93 -3.06 -16.21 -16.81
C ALA A 93 -4.50 -15.66 -16.86
N GLY A 94 -4.69 -14.38 -17.21
CA GLY A 94 -6.01 -13.75 -17.29
C GLY A 94 -6.66 -13.49 -15.93
N LYS A 95 -5.88 -13.43 -14.85
CA LYS A 95 -6.40 -13.15 -13.50
C LYS A 95 -6.38 -11.65 -13.21
N HIS A 96 -7.45 -11.15 -12.57
CA HIS A 96 -7.50 -9.80 -12.01
C HIS A 96 -6.57 -9.67 -10.81
N ILE A 97 -6.12 -8.44 -10.47
CA ILE A 97 -5.02 -8.28 -9.52
C ILE A 97 -5.33 -7.21 -8.48
N HIS A 98 -5.14 -7.56 -7.22
CA HIS A 98 -4.89 -6.63 -6.15
C HIS A 98 -3.41 -6.73 -5.74
N PHE A 99 -2.68 -5.62 -5.85
CA PHE A 99 -1.34 -5.50 -5.26
C PHE A 99 -1.46 -4.94 -3.85
N ASN A 100 -0.91 -5.66 -2.87
CA ASN A 100 -0.57 -4.99 -1.62
C ASN A 100 0.56 -3.97 -1.90
N LYS A 101 0.78 -3.07 -0.97
CA LYS A 101 1.78 -2.00 -1.14
C LYS A 101 3.21 -2.57 -1.01
N THR A 102 4.11 -2.08 -1.73
CA THR A 102 4.12 -1.19 -2.89
C THR A 102 3.99 -2.00 -4.16
N MET A 103 3.23 -1.49 -5.13
CA MET A 103 2.86 -2.26 -6.33
C MET A 103 4.09 -2.81 -7.09
N THR A 104 5.13 -2.01 -7.24
CA THR A 104 6.41 -2.39 -7.87
C THR A 104 7.57 -1.62 -7.25
N ILE A 105 8.81 -1.90 -7.66
CA ILE A 105 10.00 -1.18 -7.21
C ILE A 105 10.28 0.04 -8.07
N THR A 106 9.97 -0.01 -9.38
CA THR A 106 10.22 1.07 -10.33
C THR A 106 8.94 1.52 -11.03
N ALA A 107 8.91 2.80 -11.42
CA ALA A 107 7.81 3.34 -12.20
C ALA A 107 7.71 2.67 -13.59
N ALA A 108 8.82 2.23 -14.16
CA ALA A 108 8.85 1.52 -15.44
C ALA A 108 8.16 0.14 -15.35
N GLU A 109 8.38 -0.61 -14.27
CA GLU A 109 7.66 -1.86 -14.02
C GLU A 109 6.14 -1.61 -13.86
N ALA A 110 5.76 -0.55 -13.14
CA ALA A 110 4.37 -0.15 -13.00
C ALA A 110 3.73 0.20 -14.35
N ASP A 111 4.42 0.98 -15.19
CA ASP A 111 3.96 1.31 -16.55
C ASP A 111 3.71 0.06 -17.41
N ASP A 112 4.62 -0.92 -17.36
CA ASP A 112 4.47 -2.16 -18.14
C ASP A 112 3.27 -2.99 -17.66
N LEU A 113 3.06 -3.10 -16.35
CA LEU A 113 1.89 -3.79 -15.79
C LEU A 113 0.58 -3.09 -16.16
N ILE A 114 0.50 -1.75 -16.02
CA ILE A 114 -0.68 -0.96 -16.37
C ILE A 114 -1.05 -1.17 -17.84
N ARG A 115 -0.07 -1.03 -18.73
CA ARG A 115 -0.28 -1.21 -20.17
C ARG A 115 -0.79 -2.62 -20.49
N ARG A 116 -0.15 -3.67 -19.98
CA ARG A 116 -0.52 -5.08 -20.25
C ARG A 116 -1.87 -5.44 -19.64
N ALA A 117 -2.19 -4.94 -18.46
CA ALA A 117 -3.48 -5.13 -17.83
C ALA A 117 -4.59 -4.51 -18.68
N ALA A 118 -4.39 -3.29 -19.18
CA ALA A 118 -5.33 -2.61 -20.06
C ALA A 118 -5.54 -3.36 -21.38
N GLU A 119 -4.45 -3.84 -22.03
CA GLU A 119 -4.50 -4.63 -23.26
C GLU A 119 -5.33 -5.93 -23.12
N LYS A 120 -5.34 -6.53 -21.93
CA LYS A 120 -6.06 -7.76 -21.61
C LYS A 120 -7.38 -7.59 -20.88
N GLY A 121 -7.78 -6.36 -20.58
CA GLY A 121 -9.00 -6.09 -19.82
C GLY A 121 -8.93 -6.57 -18.35
N ILE A 122 -7.75 -6.61 -17.76
CA ILE A 122 -7.52 -7.00 -16.37
C ILE A 122 -7.79 -5.82 -15.45
N CYS A 123 -8.69 -6.00 -14.48
CA CYS A 123 -8.89 -5.06 -13.39
C CYS A 123 -7.68 -5.13 -12.44
N MET A 124 -7.11 -3.96 -12.10
CA MET A 124 -5.92 -3.88 -11.26
C MET A 124 -6.07 -2.79 -10.21
N VAL A 125 -6.07 -3.19 -8.95
CA VAL A 125 -6.12 -2.30 -7.78
C VAL A 125 -4.77 -2.33 -7.08
N ALA A 126 -4.27 -1.17 -6.66
CA ALA A 126 -2.98 -1.04 -5.99
C ALA A 126 -3.14 -0.32 -4.64
N SER A 127 -2.82 -1.01 -3.55
CA SER A 127 -2.78 -0.45 -2.20
C SER A 127 -1.65 0.61 -2.03
N PRO A 128 -1.80 1.52 -1.08
CA PRO A 128 -2.96 1.71 -0.21
C PRO A 128 -3.97 2.68 -0.82
N GLY A 129 -5.24 2.32 -0.75
CA GLY A 129 -6.35 3.14 -1.23
C GLY A 129 -6.70 4.29 -0.29
N MET A 130 -5.75 5.20 -0.01
CA MET A 130 -5.90 6.23 1.00
C MET A 130 -7.03 7.23 0.71
N MET A 131 -7.40 7.41 -0.56
CA MET A 131 -8.55 8.25 -0.94
C MET A 131 -9.91 7.54 -0.81
N LEU A 132 -9.93 6.30 -0.33
CA LEU A 132 -11.16 5.62 0.12
C LEU A 132 -11.59 6.06 1.54
N HIS A 133 -10.69 6.65 2.32
CA HIS A 133 -11.02 7.23 3.62
C HIS A 133 -11.81 8.53 3.46
N PRO A 134 -13.02 8.64 4.02
CA PRO A 134 -13.86 9.83 3.89
C PRO A 134 -13.21 11.11 4.39
N HIS A 135 -12.43 11.05 5.48
CA HIS A 135 -11.73 12.23 5.99
C HIS A 135 -10.67 12.79 5.02
N ASN A 136 -9.98 11.94 4.23
CA ASN A 136 -9.05 12.39 3.21
C ASN A 136 -9.78 13.13 2.08
N ARG A 137 -10.95 12.65 1.69
CA ARG A 137 -11.83 13.32 0.73
C ARG A 137 -12.29 14.68 1.25
N ARG A 138 -12.66 14.79 2.54
CA ARG A 138 -13.01 16.07 3.17
C ARG A 138 -11.85 17.05 3.13
N ILE A 139 -10.63 16.60 3.44
CA ILE A 139 -9.43 17.44 3.37
C ILE A 139 -9.20 17.91 1.94
N ARG A 140 -9.26 17.00 0.96
CA ARG A 140 -9.13 17.37 -0.45
C ARG A 140 -10.19 18.37 -0.89
N LYS A 141 -11.43 18.19 -0.45
CA LYS A 141 -12.52 19.14 -0.74
C LYS A 141 -12.20 20.53 -0.22
N LEU A 142 -11.74 20.67 1.03
CA LEU A 142 -11.31 21.97 1.60
C LEU A 142 -10.20 22.62 0.78
N VAL A 143 -9.24 21.81 0.27
CA VAL A 143 -8.17 22.31 -0.61
C VAL A 143 -8.75 22.84 -1.92
N LEU A 144 -9.61 22.06 -2.58
CA LEU A 144 -10.20 22.44 -3.90
C LEU A 144 -11.17 23.62 -3.80
N GLU A 145 -11.89 23.76 -2.69
CA GLU A 145 -12.78 24.90 -2.41
C GLU A 145 -12.00 26.17 -2.05
N GLY A 146 -10.67 26.10 -1.92
CA GLY A 146 -9.83 27.22 -1.55
C GLY A 146 -9.98 27.66 -0.09
N THR A 147 -10.54 26.83 0.78
CA THR A 147 -10.76 27.14 2.21
C THR A 147 -9.46 27.45 2.95
N LEU A 148 -8.34 26.81 2.54
CA LEU A 148 -7.02 27.10 3.08
C LEU A 148 -6.36 28.34 2.48
N GLY A 149 -6.97 28.99 1.50
CA GLY A 149 -6.35 30.04 0.68
C GLY A 149 -5.28 29.50 -0.27
N ARG A 150 -4.20 30.27 -0.49
CA ARG A 150 -3.04 29.78 -1.23
C ARG A 150 -2.28 28.80 -0.35
N LEU A 151 -2.05 27.59 -0.86
CA LEU A 151 -1.22 26.61 -0.16
C LEU A 151 0.23 27.11 -0.08
N ALA A 152 0.85 26.99 1.07
CA ALA A 152 2.21 27.45 1.35
C ALA A 152 3.19 26.28 1.49
N TRP A 153 2.90 25.35 2.39
CA TRP A 153 3.73 24.18 2.59
C TRP A 153 2.95 23.05 3.27
N ALA A 154 3.51 21.84 3.21
CA ALA A 154 2.97 20.68 3.91
C ALA A 154 4.07 19.83 4.53
N VAL A 155 3.72 19.00 5.52
CA VAL A 155 4.62 18.03 6.11
C VAL A 155 3.88 16.72 6.36
N THR A 156 4.54 15.61 6.05
CA THR A 156 4.09 14.25 6.39
C THR A 156 5.30 13.33 6.52
N GLY A 157 5.10 12.18 7.09
CA GLY A 157 6.15 11.18 7.18
C GLY A 157 5.91 10.20 8.32
N THR A 158 6.82 9.25 8.43
CA THR A 158 6.79 8.24 9.48
C THR A 158 8.19 8.03 10.03
N ALA A 159 8.29 7.82 11.34
CA ALA A 159 9.50 7.32 11.97
C ALA A 159 9.12 6.17 12.92
N GLY A 160 9.73 5.02 12.71
CA GLY A 160 9.59 3.84 13.56
C GLY A 160 10.60 3.84 14.70
N VAL A 161 10.36 3.01 15.69
CA VAL A 161 11.36 2.66 16.71
C VAL A 161 12.27 1.55 16.20
N GLY A 162 13.35 1.25 16.92
CA GLY A 162 14.38 0.31 16.51
C GLY A 162 13.96 -1.15 16.27
N ASP A 163 12.74 -1.50 16.65
CA ASP A 163 12.11 -2.80 16.45
C ASP A 163 11.29 -2.91 15.14
N TYR A 164 11.52 -1.99 14.19
CA TYR A 164 10.90 -1.98 12.88
C TYR A 164 10.83 -3.38 12.25
N HIS A 165 9.61 -3.87 12.02
CA HIS A 165 9.29 -5.23 11.53
C HIS A 165 9.81 -6.42 12.34
N MET A 166 10.23 -6.19 13.57
CA MET A 166 10.55 -7.27 14.51
C MET A 166 9.33 -7.75 15.32
N GLU A 167 8.12 -7.40 14.93
CA GLU A 167 6.84 -7.62 15.64
C GLU A 167 6.76 -9.02 16.25
N GLU A 168 7.22 -9.15 17.49
CA GLU A 168 7.23 -10.43 18.24
C GLU A 168 5.85 -11.07 18.33
N GLU A 169 4.80 -10.25 18.38
CA GLU A 169 3.41 -10.70 18.44
C GLU A 169 3.01 -11.53 17.21
N PHE A 170 3.56 -11.22 16.02
CA PHE A 170 3.22 -11.89 14.77
C PHE A 170 4.33 -12.78 14.22
N ARG A 171 5.52 -12.68 14.81
CA ARG A 171 6.74 -13.38 14.37
C ARG A 171 7.33 -14.22 15.50
N THR A 172 6.45 -14.91 16.22
CA THR A 172 6.85 -15.68 17.42
C THR A 172 7.74 -16.88 17.09
N GLY A 173 7.74 -17.37 15.85
CA GLY A 173 8.44 -18.60 15.45
C GLY A 173 7.88 -19.88 16.09
N GLN A 174 6.71 -19.82 16.73
CA GLN A 174 6.12 -20.97 17.43
C GLN A 174 5.49 -21.98 16.48
N ASP A 175 5.05 -21.54 15.32
CA ASP A 175 4.48 -22.38 14.27
C ASP A 175 4.84 -21.83 12.87
N VAL A 176 4.52 -22.59 11.83
CA VAL A 176 4.85 -22.24 10.45
C VAL A 176 4.20 -20.94 9.97
N LEU A 177 3.08 -20.50 10.55
CA LEU A 177 2.39 -19.26 10.21
C LEU A 177 3.02 -18.05 10.89
N THR A 178 3.72 -18.24 11.99
CA THR A 178 4.39 -17.20 12.76
C THR A 178 5.91 -17.19 12.59
N ASP A 179 6.48 -18.22 11.94
CA ASP A 179 7.90 -18.25 11.57
C ASP A 179 8.14 -17.53 10.22
N VAL A 180 8.02 -16.21 10.24
CA VAL A 180 8.15 -15.36 9.06
C VAL A 180 9.36 -14.43 9.22
N ASN A 181 10.47 -14.78 8.58
CA ASN A 181 11.71 -14.01 8.62
C ASN A 181 11.50 -12.61 7.97
N PRO A 182 11.79 -11.51 8.69
CA PRO A 182 11.61 -10.15 8.20
C PRO A 182 12.77 -9.63 7.35
N SER A 183 13.80 -10.41 7.05
CA SER A 183 15.05 -9.92 6.45
C SER A 183 14.87 -9.09 5.18
N TRP A 184 13.89 -9.42 4.35
CA TRP A 184 13.62 -8.69 3.10
C TRP A 184 13.24 -7.21 3.32
N TYR A 185 12.67 -6.86 4.48
CA TYR A 185 12.37 -5.45 4.81
C TYR A 185 13.64 -4.59 4.95
N PHE A 186 14.79 -5.22 5.19
CA PHE A 186 16.07 -4.57 5.43
C PHE A 186 17.03 -4.65 4.27
N GLN A 187 16.58 -5.24 3.15
CA GLN A 187 17.43 -5.53 1.99
C GLN A 187 16.84 -4.96 0.70
N LYS A 188 17.72 -4.50 -0.20
CA LYS A 188 17.38 -4.17 -1.59
C LYS A 188 17.20 -5.46 -2.40
N PRO A 189 16.31 -5.44 -3.43
CA PRO A 189 15.44 -4.34 -3.79
C PRO A 189 14.13 -4.36 -2.98
N GLY A 190 13.55 -3.19 -2.73
CA GLY A 190 12.21 -3.04 -2.16
C GLY A 190 12.14 -2.97 -0.63
N GLY A 191 13.23 -3.20 0.08
CA GLY A 191 13.31 -2.96 1.52
C GLY A 191 13.41 -1.48 1.86
N GLY A 192 13.21 -1.18 3.13
CA GLY A 192 13.31 0.16 3.69
C GLY A 192 11.99 0.91 3.84
N PRO A 193 11.97 1.93 4.72
CA PRO A 193 10.76 2.62 5.10
C PRO A 193 10.09 3.36 3.94
N GLN A 194 10.82 3.74 2.89
CA GLN A 194 10.25 4.44 1.75
C GLN A 194 9.24 3.58 1.00
N TYR A 195 9.61 2.33 0.69
CA TYR A 195 8.73 1.37 0.01
C TYR A 195 7.67 0.75 0.92
N ASP A 196 7.93 0.71 2.23
CA ASP A 196 7.05 -0.03 3.13
C ASP A 196 6.03 0.86 3.86
N VAL A 197 6.45 1.96 4.48
CA VAL A 197 5.56 2.79 5.31
C VAL A 197 5.41 4.23 4.80
N THR A 198 6.44 4.84 4.22
CA THR A 198 6.35 6.22 3.71
C THR A 198 5.41 6.33 2.52
N VAL A 199 5.20 5.24 1.79
CA VAL A 199 4.20 5.17 0.70
C VAL A 199 2.79 5.54 1.16
N TYR A 200 2.39 5.23 2.39
CA TYR A 200 1.09 5.68 2.94
C TYR A 200 1.01 7.21 3.05
N CYS A 201 2.10 7.82 3.53
CA CYS A 201 2.21 9.28 3.62
C CYS A 201 2.15 9.94 2.24
N LEU A 202 2.85 9.35 1.25
CA LEU A 202 2.88 9.84 -0.12
C LEU A 202 1.52 9.69 -0.81
N HIS A 203 0.83 8.55 -0.64
CA HIS A 203 -0.52 8.35 -1.16
C HIS A 203 -1.52 9.33 -0.54
N ASN A 204 -1.45 9.60 0.78
CA ASN A 204 -2.27 10.61 1.41
C ASN A 204 -1.98 12.01 0.83
N LEU A 205 -0.71 12.38 0.83
CA LEU A 205 -0.28 13.72 0.40
C LEU A 205 -0.68 13.98 -1.05
N THR A 206 -0.31 13.10 -1.97
CA THR A 206 -0.57 13.27 -3.40
C THR A 206 -2.04 13.04 -3.75
N GLY A 207 -2.73 12.13 -3.06
CA GLY A 207 -4.18 11.95 -3.22
C GLY A 207 -4.97 13.21 -2.85
N ILE A 208 -4.56 13.92 -1.81
CA ILE A 208 -5.18 15.18 -1.35
C ILE A 208 -4.79 16.35 -2.26
N LEU A 209 -3.51 16.49 -2.59
CA LEU A 209 -2.96 17.68 -3.26
C LEU A 209 -2.88 17.55 -4.78
N GLY A 210 -2.87 16.34 -5.29
CA GLY A 210 -2.56 16.06 -6.69
C GLY A 210 -1.09 15.66 -6.89
N PRO A 211 -0.65 15.41 -8.13
CA PRO A 211 0.69 14.93 -8.43
C PRO A 211 1.77 15.97 -8.13
N ALA A 212 2.89 15.50 -7.54
CA ALA A 212 4.11 16.29 -7.41
C ALA A 212 4.85 16.40 -8.74
N ARG A 213 5.70 17.40 -8.90
CA ARG A 213 6.47 17.68 -10.13
C ARG A 213 7.95 17.35 -10.01
N ARG A 214 8.55 17.59 -8.85
CA ARG A 214 9.99 17.39 -8.61
C ARG A 214 10.25 16.94 -7.17
N VAL A 215 11.39 16.30 -6.97
CA VAL A 215 11.87 15.87 -5.64
C VAL A 215 13.36 16.15 -5.47
N THR A 216 13.71 16.60 -4.27
CA THR A 216 15.09 16.67 -3.75
C THR A 216 15.14 15.82 -2.49
N ALA A 217 16.25 15.10 -2.25
CA ALA A 217 16.34 14.22 -1.09
C ALA A 217 17.77 14.06 -0.56
N LEU A 218 17.82 13.67 0.72
CA LEU A 218 19.00 13.06 1.36
C LEU A 218 18.55 11.69 1.89
N SER A 219 19.40 10.69 1.76
CA SER A 219 19.11 9.32 2.18
C SER A 219 20.37 8.63 2.69
N GLY A 220 20.21 7.74 3.66
CA GLY A 220 21.31 7.01 4.25
C GLY A 220 20.84 5.88 5.16
N MET A 221 21.82 5.15 5.70
CA MET A 221 21.60 4.02 6.60
C MET A 221 22.22 4.30 7.96
N VAL A 222 21.40 4.22 9.02
CA VAL A 222 21.80 4.44 10.42
C VAL A 222 22.05 3.10 11.13
N ILE A 223 21.27 2.07 10.79
CA ILE A 223 21.34 0.76 11.46
C ILE A 223 21.79 -0.31 10.43
N PRO A 224 23.09 -0.60 10.34
CA PRO A 224 23.63 -1.51 9.31
C PRO A 224 23.38 -2.99 9.61
N GLU A 225 23.02 -3.33 10.84
CA GLU A 225 22.83 -4.71 11.28
C GLU A 225 21.64 -4.81 12.21
N ARG A 226 20.87 -5.89 12.08
CA ARG A 226 19.75 -6.22 12.96
C ARG A 226 19.88 -7.67 13.43
N ASP A 227 19.21 -8.01 14.51
CA ASP A 227 19.08 -9.38 15.01
C ASP A 227 17.64 -9.84 14.91
N TYR A 228 17.44 -11.05 14.44
CA TYR A 228 16.14 -11.72 14.45
C TYR A 228 16.31 -13.14 15.02
N HIS A 229 15.85 -13.37 16.24
CA HIS A 229 15.98 -14.65 16.96
C HIS A 229 17.43 -15.20 16.94
N GLY A 230 18.42 -14.34 17.17
CA GLY A 230 19.85 -14.71 17.17
C GLY A 230 20.45 -14.84 15.76
N GLN A 231 19.67 -14.57 14.71
CA GLN A 231 20.17 -14.51 13.34
C GLN A 231 20.50 -13.07 12.97
N LYS A 232 21.76 -12.84 12.59
CA LYS A 232 22.22 -11.52 12.14
C LYS A 232 21.71 -11.22 10.74
N ILE A 233 21.01 -10.08 10.58
CA ILE A 233 20.58 -9.55 9.29
C ILE A 233 21.48 -8.37 8.94
N ILE A 234 22.21 -8.48 7.84
CA ILE A 234 22.98 -7.37 7.27
C ILE A 234 22.04 -6.53 6.42
N CYS A 235 21.91 -5.25 6.76
CA CYS A 235 21.06 -4.30 6.05
C CYS A 235 21.85 -3.66 4.89
N ASP A 236 21.16 -3.42 3.78
CA ASP A 236 21.70 -2.64 2.65
C ASP A 236 20.69 -1.60 2.12
N MET A 237 19.52 -1.52 2.75
CA MET A 237 18.51 -0.50 2.49
C MET A 237 18.87 0.83 3.15
N ASP A 238 18.44 1.93 2.57
CA ASP A 238 18.44 3.21 3.26
C ASP A 238 17.29 3.23 4.27
N ASP A 239 17.59 3.52 5.52
CA ASP A 239 16.64 3.48 6.62
C ASP A 239 16.22 4.87 7.15
N THR A 240 16.82 5.92 6.59
CA THR A 240 16.52 7.32 6.88
C THR A 240 16.57 8.13 5.60
N THR A 241 15.42 8.66 5.17
CA THR A 241 15.30 9.47 3.95
C THR A 241 14.44 10.69 4.22
N LEU A 242 14.93 11.85 3.80
CA LEU A 242 14.26 13.14 3.91
C LEU A 242 14.09 13.72 2.50
N MET A 243 12.85 14.03 2.12
CA MET A 243 12.49 14.53 0.79
C MET A 243 11.81 15.88 0.86
N LEU A 244 12.10 16.74 -0.14
CA LEU A 244 11.33 17.94 -0.45
C LEU A 244 10.66 17.75 -1.79
N LEU A 245 9.33 17.78 -1.81
CA LEU A 245 8.50 17.68 -3.00
C LEU A 245 8.05 19.06 -3.45
N ASP A 246 8.08 19.30 -4.75
CA ASP A 246 7.59 20.52 -5.39
C ASP A 246 6.32 20.20 -6.17
N PHE A 247 5.21 20.84 -5.81
CA PHE A 247 3.91 20.72 -6.48
C PHE A 247 3.66 21.86 -7.50
N GLY A 248 4.57 22.82 -7.58
CA GLY A 248 4.41 24.05 -8.37
C GLY A 248 3.84 25.20 -7.54
N ASP A 249 3.73 26.39 -8.16
CA ASP A 249 3.14 27.59 -7.57
C ASP A 249 3.73 27.99 -6.20
N SER A 250 5.01 27.65 -5.97
CA SER A 250 5.74 27.84 -4.71
C SER A 250 5.16 27.04 -3.52
N PHE A 251 4.47 25.94 -3.81
CA PHE A 251 3.98 25.02 -2.80
C PHE A 251 4.91 23.79 -2.68
N PHE A 252 5.45 23.58 -1.50
CA PHE A 252 6.41 22.52 -1.20
C PHE A 252 5.93 21.63 -0.06
N ALA A 253 6.32 20.36 -0.10
CA ALA A 253 6.07 19.44 1.01
C ALA A 253 7.37 18.79 1.50
N TYR A 254 7.51 18.71 2.82
CA TYR A 254 8.56 17.93 3.48
C TYR A 254 8.01 16.55 3.80
N VAL A 255 8.72 15.52 3.33
CA VAL A 255 8.36 14.10 3.58
C VAL A 255 9.56 13.40 4.18
N TYR A 256 9.34 12.67 5.28
CA TYR A 256 10.40 11.88 5.92
C TYR A 256 9.98 10.43 6.12
N GLY A 257 10.93 9.52 6.01
CA GLY A 257 10.80 8.11 6.34
C GLY A 257 12.03 7.62 7.05
N ALA A 258 11.89 7.18 8.31
CA ALA A 258 13.00 6.76 9.14
C ALA A 258 12.62 5.54 9.99
N VAL A 259 13.62 4.71 10.32
CA VAL A 259 13.46 3.57 11.23
C VAL A 259 13.91 3.87 12.66
N ALA A 260 14.41 5.08 12.92
CA ALA A 260 14.83 5.53 14.23
C ALA A 260 14.04 6.75 14.68
N GLY A 261 13.86 6.89 15.98
CA GLY A 261 13.01 7.93 16.57
C GLY A 261 11.53 7.51 16.61
N ARG A 262 10.71 8.38 17.18
CA ARG A 262 9.27 8.16 17.28
C ARG A 262 8.52 9.43 16.95
N VAL A 263 7.57 9.32 16.01
CA VAL A 263 6.63 10.39 15.70
C VAL A 263 5.24 9.92 16.08
N THR A 264 4.54 10.74 16.85
CA THR A 264 3.16 10.45 17.30
C THR A 264 2.11 10.75 16.24
N GLN A 265 2.49 11.43 15.16
CA GLN A 265 1.63 11.77 14.05
C GLN A 265 1.49 10.54 13.14
N GLY A 266 0.24 10.18 12.82
CA GLY A 266 -0.05 9.12 11.83
C GLY A 266 0.33 9.55 10.41
N PHE A 267 -0.09 8.77 9.41
CA PHE A 267 0.24 9.01 7.98
C PHE A 267 -0.42 10.27 7.37
N GLN A 268 -1.17 11.05 8.16
CA GLN A 268 -1.89 12.23 7.68
C GLN A 268 -0.94 13.40 7.46
N PRO A 269 -1.04 14.11 6.32
CA PRO A 269 -0.27 15.34 6.12
C PRO A 269 -0.82 16.49 6.94
N ASN A 270 0.06 17.33 7.46
CA ASN A 270 -0.29 18.69 7.85
C ASN A 270 -0.13 19.61 6.66
N ILE A 271 -1.16 20.40 6.34
CA ILE A 271 -1.22 21.27 5.16
C ILE A 271 -1.51 22.68 5.62
N TYR A 272 -0.66 23.62 5.25
CA TYR A 272 -0.71 25.00 5.66
C TYR A 272 -0.96 25.93 4.47
N GLY A 273 -1.96 26.78 4.61
CA GLY A 273 -2.31 27.82 3.64
C GLY A 273 -2.42 29.18 4.26
N THR A 274 -2.64 30.20 3.43
CA THR A 274 -2.70 31.61 3.88
C THR A 274 -3.94 31.96 4.70
N LEU A 275 -4.99 31.16 4.63
CA LEU A 275 -6.25 31.39 5.36
C LEU A 275 -6.53 30.34 6.44
N GLY A 276 -5.74 29.27 6.52
CA GLY A 276 -5.91 28.22 7.51
C GLY A 276 -5.00 27.03 7.28
N ALA A 277 -5.12 26.03 8.16
CA ALA A 277 -4.33 24.83 8.10
C ALA A 277 -5.17 23.60 8.48
N VAL A 278 -4.85 22.47 7.85
CA VAL A 278 -5.24 21.14 8.33
C VAL A 278 -4.06 20.55 9.09
N VAL A 279 -4.29 20.16 10.34
CA VAL A 279 -3.28 19.53 11.20
C VAL A 279 -3.84 18.17 11.67
N GLY A 280 -3.23 17.08 11.22
CA GLY A 280 -3.79 15.75 11.41
C GLY A 280 -5.17 15.64 10.74
N THR A 281 -6.20 15.38 11.56
CA THR A 281 -7.60 15.29 11.10
C THR A 281 -8.43 16.55 11.38
N ARG A 282 -7.80 17.67 11.71
CA ARG A 282 -8.51 18.90 12.12
C ARG A 282 -8.22 20.07 11.21
N PHE A 283 -9.27 20.88 10.94
CA PHE A 283 -9.17 22.21 10.38
C PHE A 283 -9.56 23.24 11.45
N GLY A 284 -8.60 23.95 11.99
CA GLY A 284 -8.78 24.76 13.21
C GLY A 284 -9.29 23.89 14.37
N GLU A 285 -10.44 24.24 14.92
CA GLU A 285 -11.10 23.47 15.99
C GLU A 285 -12.02 22.36 15.47
N GLN A 286 -12.33 22.35 14.16
CA GLN A 286 -13.23 21.37 13.54
C GLN A 286 -12.52 20.04 13.34
N GLU A 287 -13.11 18.96 13.90
CA GLU A 287 -12.71 17.59 13.59
C GLU A 287 -13.26 17.19 12.22
N LEU A 288 -12.38 16.69 11.33
CA LEU A 288 -12.74 16.24 9.99
C LEU A 288 -12.98 14.73 9.91
N LYS A 289 -12.39 13.96 10.85
CA LYS A 289 -12.64 12.54 10.98
C LYS A 289 -13.81 12.32 11.94
N LEU A 290 -14.86 11.68 11.47
CA LEU A 290 -16.02 11.31 12.28
C LEU A 290 -15.79 9.95 12.98
N PRO A 291 -16.49 9.65 14.08
CA PRO A 291 -16.36 8.37 14.79
C PRO A 291 -16.64 7.14 13.91
N ASP A 292 -17.57 7.28 12.95
CA ASP A 292 -17.99 6.27 11.97
C ASP A 292 -17.37 6.48 10.59
N ASP A 293 -16.23 7.18 10.51
CA ASP A 293 -15.52 7.53 9.27
C ASP A 293 -14.72 6.34 8.73
N HIS A 294 -15.43 5.32 8.25
CA HIS A 294 -14.86 4.10 7.72
C HIS A 294 -14.77 4.12 6.19
N GLN A 295 -13.85 3.34 5.66
CA GLN A 295 -13.84 3.00 4.23
C GLN A 295 -15.11 2.22 3.87
N PRO A 296 -15.56 2.22 2.60
CA PRO A 296 -16.89 1.73 2.20
C PRO A 296 -17.25 0.31 2.66
N HIS A 297 -16.30 -0.63 2.63
CA HIS A 297 -16.55 -2.02 3.05
C HIS A 297 -16.04 -2.34 4.46
N VAL A 298 -15.33 -1.41 5.10
CA VAL A 298 -14.79 -1.61 6.45
C VAL A 298 -15.89 -1.35 7.47
N THR A 299 -16.79 -2.32 7.62
CA THR A 299 -17.93 -2.26 8.52
C THR A 299 -17.99 -3.52 9.39
N GLY A 300 -18.84 -3.52 10.41
CA GLY A 300 -19.02 -4.68 11.28
C GLY A 300 -17.71 -5.15 11.90
N PRO A 301 -17.41 -6.47 11.85
CA PRO A 301 -16.17 -6.99 12.44
C PRO A 301 -14.90 -6.42 11.79
N HIS A 302 -14.96 -6.09 10.48
CA HIS A 302 -13.82 -5.59 9.74
C HIS A 302 -13.28 -4.26 10.26
N ALA A 303 -14.11 -3.42 10.86
CA ALA A 303 -13.70 -2.12 11.42
C ALA A 303 -12.76 -2.25 12.62
N GLY A 304 -12.81 -3.36 13.34
CA GLY A 304 -11.94 -3.65 14.49
C GLY A 304 -10.73 -4.55 14.16
N MET A 305 -10.60 -5.02 12.91
CA MET A 305 -9.53 -5.91 12.51
C MET A 305 -8.31 -5.13 12.00
N LEU A 306 -7.14 -5.74 12.12
CA LEU A 306 -5.89 -5.20 11.58
C LEU A 306 -5.93 -5.17 10.05
N GLU A 307 -5.18 -4.25 9.44
CA GLU A 307 -5.00 -4.16 7.98
C GLU A 307 -6.32 -4.04 7.19
N SER A 308 -7.34 -3.44 7.79
CA SER A 308 -8.67 -3.27 7.17
C SER A 308 -8.62 -2.53 5.82
N HIS A 309 -7.61 -1.69 5.59
CA HIS A 309 -7.39 -1.03 4.31
C HIS A 309 -7.02 -2.01 3.18
N VAL A 310 -6.27 -3.09 3.49
CA VAL A 310 -5.97 -4.16 2.51
C VAL A 310 -7.24 -4.90 2.12
N PHE A 311 -8.08 -5.19 3.11
CA PHE A 311 -9.41 -5.77 2.88
C PHE A 311 -10.26 -4.87 1.99
N GLU A 312 -10.33 -3.57 2.30
CA GLU A 312 -11.07 -2.58 1.49
C GLU A 312 -10.62 -2.61 0.02
N ASP A 313 -9.31 -2.60 -0.22
CA ASP A 313 -8.76 -2.58 -1.58
C ASP A 313 -9.13 -3.85 -2.37
N MET A 314 -9.18 -5.01 -1.71
CA MET A 314 -9.68 -6.26 -2.32
C MET A 314 -11.18 -6.19 -2.64
N MET A 315 -11.98 -5.59 -1.76
CA MET A 315 -13.40 -5.40 -2.00
C MET A 315 -13.66 -4.41 -3.15
N GLN A 316 -12.84 -3.39 -3.28
CA GLN A 316 -12.85 -2.48 -4.44
C GLN A 316 -12.54 -3.22 -5.75
N LEU A 317 -11.60 -4.16 -5.73
CA LEU A 317 -11.34 -5.02 -6.89
C LEU A 317 -12.57 -5.89 -7.23
N ALA A 318 -13.20 -6.47 -6.22
CA ALA A 318 -14.41 -7.28 -6.42
C ALA A 318 -15.56 -6.45 -7.02
N ASP A 319 -15.74 -5.22 -6.58
CA ASP A 319 -16.73 -4.29 -7.15
C ASP A 319 -16.41 -3.96 -8.61
N TRP A 320 -15.15 -3.73 -8.93
CA TRP A 320 -14.74 -3.46 -10.31
C TRP A 320 -15.04 -4.66 -11.21
N ILE A 321 -14.66 -5.87 -10.81
CA ILE A 321 -14.93 -7.09 -11.57
C ILE A 321 -16.44 -7.33 -11.73
N ARG A 322 -17.21 -7.17 -10.67
CA ARG A 322 -18.63 -7.49 -10.65
C ARG A 322 -19.51 -6.41 -11.27
N GLU A 323 -19.17 -5.15 -11.09
CA GLU A 323 -20.05 -4.02 -11.39
C GLU A 323 -19.50 -3.14 -12.52
N GLY A 324 -18.24 -3.34 -12.92
CA GLY A 324 -17.56 -2.48 -13.90
C GLY A 324 -17.20 -1.11 -13.34
N LYS A 325 -17.13 -0.96 -12.01
CA LYS A 325 -16.85 0.29 -11.30
C LYS A 325 -15.37 0.37 -10.91
N PRO A 326 -14.54 1.12 -11.63
CA PRO A 326 -13.12 1.26 -11.30
C PRO A 326 -12.90 1.80 -9.89
N SER A 327 -11.87 1.28 -9.22
CA SER A 327 -11.47 1.77 -7.91
C SER A 327 -10.69 3.08 -8.00
N VAL A 328 -10.82 3.92 -6.98
CA VAL A 328 -9.94 5.09 -6.78
C VAL A 328 -8.55 4.70 -6.27
N ALA A 329 -8.37 3.49 -5.75
CA ALA A 329 -7.08 2.88 -5.44
C ALA A 329 -6.44 2.34 -6.74
N ASN A 330 -6.15 3.24 -7.68
CA ASN A 330 -5.72 2.89 -9.02
C ASN A 330 -4.19 2.79 -9.13
N ALA A 331 -3.76 2.04 -10.14
CA ALA A 331 -2.36 1.77 -10.39
C ALA A 331 -1.56 3.00 -10.86
N GLU A 332 -2.20 3.96 -11.51
CA GLU A 332 -1.58 5.21 -11.97
C GLU A 332 -1.13 6.08 -10.80
N HIS A 333 -1.94 6.17 -9.73
CA HIS A 333 -1.55 6.85 -8.51
C HIS A 333 -0.39 6.12 -7.81
N ALA A 334 -0.48 4.79 -7.68
CA ALA A 334 0.60 3.98 -7.11
C ALA A 334 1.90 4.14 -7.90
N ARG A 335 1.86 4.12 -9.24
CA ARG A 335 3.01 4.40 -10.11
C ARG A 335 3.64 5.77 -9.82
N HIS A 336 2.83 6.82 -9.64
CA HIS A 336 3.34 8.14 -9.33
C HIS A 336 4.06 8.18 -7.96
N VAL A 337 3.52 7.52 -6.96
CA VAL A 337 4.16 7.39 -5.64
C VAL A 337 5.50 6.63 -5.76
N ILE A 338 5.55 5.58 -6.57
CA ILE A 338 6.79 4.83 -6.84
C ILE A 338 7.82 5.73 -7.54
N ASP A 339 7.42 6.56 -8.52
CA ASP A 339 8.32 7.51 -9.18
C ASP A 339 8.89 8.54 -8.19
N ILE A 340 8.10 8.99 -7.22
CA ILE A 340 8.59 9.87 -6.14
C ILE A 340 9.69 9.17 -5.33
N VAL A 341 9.48 7.93 -4.91
CA VAL A 341 10.45 7.15 -4.13
C VAL A 341 11.73 6.91 -4.94
N GLU A 342 11.58 6.42 -6.16
CA GLU A 342 12.71 6.16 -7.08
C GLU A 342 13.50 7.43 -7.40
N ALA A 343 12.81 8.52 -7.71
CA ALA A 343 13.42 9.82 -7.97
C ALA A 343 14.07 10.42 -6.71
N GLY A 344 13.49 10.18 -5.53
CA GLY A 344 14.06 10.56 -4.24
C GLY A 344 15.42 9.90 -4.00
N TYR A 345 15.52 8.60 -4.23
CA TYR A 345 16.82 7.89 -4.14
C TYR A 345 17.83 8.39 -5.18
N ARG A 346 17.39 8.66 -6.42
CA ARG A 346 18.27 9.26 -7.43
C ARG A 346 18.72 10.67 -7.02
N ALA A 347 17.85 11.48 -6.43
CA ALA A 347 18.20 12.80 -5.94
C ALA A 347 19.23 12.72 -4.82
N ALA A 348 19.09 11.81 -3.86
CA ALA A 348 20.04 11.59 -2.78
C ALA A 348 21.40 11.13 -3.32
N ALA A 349 21.42 10.23 -4.29
CA ALA A 349 22.66 9.70 -4.87
C ALA A 349 23.42 10.73 -5.72
N THR A 350 22.70 11.64 -6.39
CA THR A 350 23.31 12.61 -7.33
C THR A 350 23.50 14.01 -6.71
N GLY A 351 22.85 14.31 -5.60
CA GLY A 351 22.78 15.66 -5.03
C GLY A 351 21.96 16.64 -5.89
N GLN A 352 21.19 16.15 -6.85
CA GLN A 352 20.43 16.97 -7.78
C GLN A 352 18.92 16.74 -7.67
N THR A 353 18.14 17.81 -7.77
CA THR A 353 16.69 17.73 -7.89
C THR A 353 16.29 16.90 -9.11
N GLN A 354 15.35 15.97 -8.94
CA GLN A 354 14.82 15.13 -10.00
C GLN A 354 13.42 15.60 -10.42
N THR A 355 13.19 15.69 -11.72
CA THR A 355 11.85 15.86 -12.29
C THR A 355 11.15 14.51 -12.32
N LEU A 356 9.90 14.47 -11.85
CA LEU A 356 9.07 13.27 -11.90
C LEU A 356 8.59 13.04 -13.34
N ARG A 357 8.53 11.77 -13.74
CA ARG A 357 8.20 11.36 -15.12
C ARG A 357 6.73 11.00 -15.26
N THR A 358 6.05 10.77 -14.15
CA THR A 358 4.69 10.28 -14.11
C THR A 358 3.74 11.32 -13.54
N SER A 359 2.46 11.13 -13.81
CA SER A 359 1.35 11.87 -13.24
C SER A 359 0.16 10.95 -13.12
N PHE A 360 -0.91 11.41 -12.47
CA PHE A 360 -2.19 10.73 -12.39
C PHE A 360 -3.32 11.75 -12.29
N GLU A 361 -4.56 11.31 -12.56
CA GLU A 361 -5.74 12.17 -12.39
C GLU A 361 -6.28 11.99 -10.95
N PRO A 362 -6.15 13.03 -10.11
CA PRO A 362 -6.68 12.98 -8.76
C PRO A 362 -8.20 13.14 -8.77
N LEU A 363 -8.88 12.69 -7.70
CA LEU A 363 -10.34 12.77 -7.60
C LEU A 363 -10.84 14.22 -7.82
N PRO A 364 -11.77 14.44 -8.76
CA PRO A 364 -12.37 15.76 -8.95
C PRO A 364 -13.32 16.09 -7.78
N ILE A 365 -13.70 17.36 -7.65
CA ILE A 365 -14.53 17.82 -6.52
C ILE A 365 -15.91 17.16 -6.49
N GLU A 366 -16.45 16.80 -7.64
CA GLU A 366 -17.76 16.15 -7.78
C GLU A 366 -17.76 14.70 -7.26
N ALA A 367 -16.58 14.11 -7.08
CA ALA A 367 -16.41 12.75 -6.57
C ALA A 367 -16.07 12.69 -5.06
N LEU A 368 -16.07 13.86 -4.38
CA LEU A 368 -15.66 13.99 -2.98
C LEU A 368 -16.84 14.04 -2.01
#